data_f8b59f5520e9a539e3f78d82a8c7a3e4
#
_entry.id   f8b59f5520e9a539e3f78d82a8c7a3e4
#
_cell.length_a   1.000
_cell.length_b   1.000
_cell.length_c   1.000
_cell.angle_alpha   90.00
_cell.angle_beta   90.00
_cell.angle_gamma   90.00
#
_symmetry.space_group_name_H-M   'P 1'
#
loop_
_entity.id
_entity.type
_entity.pdbx_description
1 polymer ?
#
loop_
_entity_poly.entity_id
_entity_poly.type
_entity_poly.pdbx_seq_one_letter_code
_entity_poly.pdbx_strand_id
1 'polypeptide(L)'
;MGSFILNKAKINPDYKKRFICVDDFYEDPDYVRDIALKEYFHAGGEGLGYMGNRTADYFFAPDMQKVFEDIIGYKINNWYDGDYCNGVFQHCGKADKLVY
;
A
#
# COMPACT_ATOMS: atom_id res chain seq x y z
N MET A 1 -7.72 19.76 -3.95
CA MET A 1 -7.82 18.41 -4.46
C MET A 1 -6.72 17.55 -3.89
N GLY A 2 -7.06 16.40 -3.38
CA GLY A 2 -6.07 15.47 -2.83
C GLY A 2 -5.27 14.74 -3.90
N SER A 3 -4.27 13.99 -3.47
CA SER A 3 -3.38 13.25 -4.35
C SER A 3 -2.75 12.07 -3.62
N PHE A 4 -2.15 11.17 -4.40
CA PHE A 4 -1.34 10.08 -3.89
C PHE A 4 0.13 10.54 -3.77
N ILE A 5 0.37 11.59 -3.01
CA ILE A 5 1.71 12.13 -2.81
C ILE A 5 2.21 11.72 -1.43
N LEU A 6 3.44 11.23 -1.38
CA LEU A 6 4.06 10.80 -0.13
C LEU A 6 4.59 12.01 0.63
N ASN A 7 4.44 11.98 1.94
CA ASN A 7 4.91 13.05 2.81
C ASN A 7 6.39 12.83 3.15
N LYS A 8 7.26 13.17 2.21
CA LYS A 8 8.71 12.89 2.32
C LYS A 8 9.35 13.55 3.53
N ALA A 9 8.77 14.64 4.03
CA ALA A 9 9.29 15.32 5.22
C ALA A 9 9.13 14.49 6.50
N LYS A 10 8.23 13.52 6.49
CA LYS A 10 7.99 12.63 7.63
C LYS A 10 8.76 11.32 7.56
N ILE A 11 9.45 11.06 6.47
CA ILE A 11 10.25 9.85 6.31
C ILE A 11 11.53 10.00 7.13
N ASN A 12 11.68 9.15 8.12
CA ASN A 12 12.82 9.17 9.04
C ASN A 12 13.28 7.74 9.29
N PRO A 13 14.05 7.16 8.37
CA PRO A 13 14.38 5.75 8.42
C PRO A 13 15.28 5.38 9.59
N ASP A 14 15.00 4.23 10.17
CA ASP A 14 15.85 3.59 11.19
C ASP A 14 16.10 2.14 10.76
N TYR A 15 17.18 1.93 10.04
CA TYR A 15 17.50 0.65 9.42
C TYR A 15 17.81 -0.48 10.41
N LYS A 16 17.96 -0.15 11.69
CA LYS A 16 18.25 -1.15 12.71
C LYS A 16 16.98 -1.82 13.24
N LYS A 17 15.83 -1.25 13.00
CA LYS A 17 14.56 -1.80 13.47
C LYS A 17 14.05 -2.88 12.53
N ARG A 18 13.38 -3.89 13.11
CA ARG A 18 12.76 -4.97 12.33
C ARG A 18 11.47 -4.55 11.66
N PHE A 19 10.79 -3.55 12.21
CA PHE A 19 9.67 -2.90 11.55
C PHE A 19 9.78 -1.41 11.74
N ILE A 20 9.20 -0.68 10.83
CA ILE A 20 9.28 0.77 10.81
C ILE A 20 7.88 1.32 10.66
N CYS A 21 7.51 2.27 11.52
CA CYS A 21 6.25 3.01 11.42
C CYS A 21 6.56 4.41 10.92
N VAL A 22 5.84 4.82 9.91
CA VAL A 22 5.95 6.16 9.36
C VAL A 22 4.59 6.83 9.47
N ASP A 23 4.46 7.79 10.37
CA ASP A 23 3.22 8.55 10.52
C ASP A 23 3.07 9.54 9.35
N ASP A 24 1.83 9.80 8.99
CA ASP A 24 1.51 10.74 7.91
C ASP A 24 2.24 10.41 6.61
N PHE A 25 2.26 9.15 6.25
CA PHE A 25 2.98 8.66 5.07
C PHE A 25 2.52 9.35 3.78
N TYR A 26 1.20 9.53 3.62
CA TYR A 26 0.64 10.32 2.52
C TYR A 26 0.44 11.75 2.98
N GLU A 27 0.62 12.70 2.08
CA GLU A 27 0.31 14.10 2.36
C GLU A 27 -1.18 14.32 2.62
N ASP A 28 -2.02 13.56 1.90
CA ASP A 28 -3.48 13.67 2.01
C ASP A 28 -4.07 12.28 2.18
N PRO A 29 -4.01 11.71 3.41
CA PRO A 29 -4.53 10.37 3.64
C PRO A 29 -6.04 10.27 3.45
N ASP A 30 -6.78 11.36 3.69
CA ASP A 30 -8.22 11.37 3.49
C ASP A 30 -8.58 11.18 2.01
N TYR A 31 -7.80 11.77 1.11
CA TYR A 31 -8.00 11.58 -0.32
C TYR A 31 -7.76 10.12 -0.72
N VAL A 32 -6.69 9.52 -0.21
CA VAL A 32 -6.38 8.10 -0.49
C VAL A 32 -7.51 7.20 0.01
N ARG A 33 -8.01 7.46 1.20
CA ARG A 33 -9.13 6.73 1.78
C ARG A 33 -10.40 6.90 0.95
N ASP A 34 -10.71 8.13 0.54
CA ASP A 34 -11.90 8.41 -0.27
C ASP A 34 -11.85 7.67 -1.61
N ILE A 35 -10.71 7.63 -2.25
CA ILE A 35 -10.53 6.86 -3.49
C ILE A 35 -10.78 5.38 -3.22
N ALA A 36 -10.18 4.83 -2.17
CA ALA A 36 -10.37 3.42 -1.82
C ALA A 36 -11.84 3.08 -1.57
N LEU A 37 -12.56 3.97 -0.87
CA LEU A 37 -13.98 3.74 -0.55
C LEU A 37 -14.89 3.80 -1.77
N LYS A 38 -14.48 4.44 -2.85
CA LYS A 38 -15.25 4.55 -4.09
C LYS A 38 -14.93 3.45 -5.10
N GLU A 39 -13.87 2.69 -4.88
CA GLU A 39 -13.45 1.65 -5.82
C GLU A 39 -14.29 0.38 -5.67
N TYR A 40 -14.40 -0.35 -6.79
CA TYR A 40 -15.03 -1.66 -6.77
C TYR A 40 -13.99 -2.71 -6.33
N PHE A 41 -14.39 -3.54 -5.37
CA PHE A 41 -13.53 -4.61 -4.85
C PHE A 41 -14.03 -5.95 -5.37
N HIS A 42 -13.17 -6.63 -6.11
CA HIS A 42 -13.48 -7.96 -6.64
C HIS A 42 -13.44 -8.99 -5.54
N ALA A 43 -14.46 -9.83 -5.49
CA ALA A 43 -14.50 -10.97 -4.58
C ALA A 43 -13.50 -12.04 -5.03
N GLY A 44 -13.08 -12.89 -4.09
CA GLY A 44 -12.42 -14.13 -4.45
C GLY A 44 -10.95 -14.24 -4.15
N GLY A 45 -10.52 -13.87 -2.97
CA GLY A 45 -9.17 -14.23 -2.51
C GLY A 45 -9.04 -15.69 -2.14
N GLU A 46 -10.15 -16.33 -1.79
CA GLU A 46 -10.17 -17.73 -1.39
C GLU A 46 -9.72 -18.62 -2.56
N GLY A 47 -8.75 -19.47 -2.30
CA GLY A 47 -8.14 -20.30 -3.33
C GLY A 47 -7.04 -19.60 -4.12
N LEU A 48 -6.86 -18.29 -3.98
CA LEU A 48 -5.82 -17.52 -4.66
C LEU A 48 -4.67 -17.11 -3.75
N GLY A 49 -4.72 -17.51 -2.48
CA GLY A 49 -3.64 -17.23 -1.55
C GLY A 49 -3.81 -15.96 -0.72
N TYR A 50 -4.96 -15.30 -0.79
CA TYR A 50 -5.25 -14.14 0.04
C TYR A 50 -6.71 -14.14 0.48
N MET A 51 -7.00 -13.38 1.52
CA MET A 51 -8.35 -13.21 2.05
C MET A 51 -8.86 -11.81 1.72
N GLY A 52 -10.20 -11.64 1.74
CA GLY A 52 -10.82 -10.36 1.43
C GLY A 52 -10.95 -10.12 -0.06
N ASN A 53 -11.24 -8.87 -0.40
CA ASN A 53 -11.47 -8.43 -1.76
C ASN A 53 -10.43 -7.40 -2.16
N ARG A 54 -10.10 -7.34 -3.44
CA ARG A 54 -9.08 -6.43 -3.97
C ARG A 54 -9.62 -5.62 -5.14
N THR A 55 -9.04 -4.41 -5.30
CA THR A 55 -9.33 -3.60 -6.49
C THR A 55 -8.61 -4.18 -7.70
N ALA A 56 -9.18 -3.93 -8.89
CA ALA A 56 -8.52 -4.31 -10.15
C ALA A 56 -7.43 -3.32 -10.53
N ASP A 57 -7.64 -2.05 -10.20
CA ASP A 57 -6.70 -0.99 -10.54
C ASP A 57 -5.59 -0.87 -9.51
N TYR A 58 -4.49 -0.32 -9.95
CA TYR A 58 -3.28 -0.13 -9.15
C TYR A 58 -3.11 1.36 -8.86
N PHE A 59 -2.68 1.68 -7.65
CA PHE A 59 -2.58 3.05 -7.18
C PHE A 59 -1.19 3.30 -6.62
N PHE A 60 -0.41 4.11 -7.31
CA PHE A 60 0.96 4.44 -6.91
C PHE A 60 1.12 5.93 -6.74
N ALA A 61 1.81 6.32 -5.67
CA ALA A 61 2.31 7.67 -5.53
C ALA A 61 3.58 7.85 -6.37
N PRO A 62 3.89 9.07 -6.81
CA PRO A 62 5.17 9.35 -7.44
C PRO A 62 6.33 8.94 -6.52
N ASP A 63 7.37 8.36 -7.11
CA ASP A 63 8.59 7.96 -6.41
C ASP A 63 8.37 6.95 -5.27
N MET A 64 7.29 6.19 -5.28
CA MET A 64 6.94 5.29 -4.18
C MET A 64 8.05 4.25 -3.93
N GLN A 65 8.59 3.65 -4.99
CA GLN A 65 9.68 2.69 -4.85
C GLN A 65 10.89 3.32 -4.15
N LYS A 66 11.27 4.51 -4.59
CA LYS A 66 12.42 5.22 -4.01
C LYS A 66 12.20 5.55 -2.54
N VAL A 67 10.99 5.95 -2.18
CA VAL A 67 10.65 6.25 -0.79
C VAL A 67 10.75 4.99 0.07
N PHE A 68 10.24 3.85 -0.40
CA PHE A 68 10.39 2.60 0.33
C PHE A 68 11.84 2.19 0.47
N GLU A 69 12.64 2.36 -0.58
CA GLU A 69 14.09 2.09 -0.51
C GLU A 69 14.78 2.97 0.53
N ASP A 70 14.39 4.24 0.59
CA ASP A 70 14.94 5.16 1.60
C ASP A 70 14.55 4.74 3.02
N ILE A 71 13.32 4.24 3.20
CA ILE A 71 12.84 3.80 4.52
C ILE A 71 13.59 2.56 4.99
N ILE A 72 13.76 1.56 4.12
CA ILE A 72 14.37 0.30 4.50
C ILE A 72 15.90 0.30 4.41
N GLY A 73 16.49 1.26 3.72
CA GLY A 73 17.94 1.39 3.56
C GLY A 73 18.55 0.47 2.53
N TYR A 74 17.75 -0.20 1.72
CA TYR A 74 18.22 -1.14 0.70
C TYR A 74 17.51 -0.88 -0.60
N LYS A 75 18.18 -1.22 -1.71
CA LYS A 75 17.55 -1.18 -3.02
C LYS A 75 16.59 -2.34 -3.18
N ILE A 76 15.40 -2.05 -3.72
CA ILE A 76 14.40 -3.07 -4.03
C ILE A 76 14.63 -3.53 -5.46
N ASN A 77 14.97 -4.80 -5.63
CA ASN A 77 15.27 -5.36 -6.95
C ASN A 77 14.01 -5.78 -7.71
N ASN A 78 12.97 -6.21 -7.00
CA ASN A 78 11.74 -6.71 -7.59
C ASN A 78 10.56 -5.82 -7.19
N TRP A 79 10.47 -4.67 -7.85
CA TRP A 79 9.34 -3.78 -7.72
C TRP A 79 8.49 -3.92 -8.97
N TYR A 80 7.34 -4.56 -8.84
CA TYR A 80 6.45 -4.84 -9.96
C TYR A 80 5.32 -3.84 -9.98
N ASP A 81 5.48 -2.77 -10.74
CA ASP A 81 4.45 -1.75 -10.92
C ASP A 81 3.24 -2.36 -11.62
N GLY A 82 2.12 -2.42 -10.90
CA GLY A 82 0.89 -2.94 -11.46
C GLY A 82 0.85 -4.44 -11.67
N ASP A 83 1.82 -5.19 -11.15
CA ASP A 83 1.86 -6.65 -11.22
C ASP A 83 1.82 -7.27 -9.83
N TYR A 84 1.36 -8.51 -9.76
CA TYR A 84 1.35 -9.29 -8.51
C TYR A 84 0.62 -8.59 -7.37
N CYS A 85 -0.42 -7.83 -7.70
CA CYS A 85 -1.24 -7.07 -6.75
C CYS A 85 -0.49 -5.95 -6.02
N ASN A 86 0.67 -5.56 -6.50
CA ASN A 86 1.35 -4.39 -5.95
C ASN A 86 0.57 -3.13 -6.29
N GLY A 87 0.22 -2.35 -5.27
CA GLY A 87 -0.51 -1.10 -5.44
C GLY A 87 -2.03 -1.20 -5.42
N VAL A 88 -2.61 -2.38 -5.22
CA VAL A 88 -4.06 -2.52 -5.09
C VAL A 88 -4.50 -2.22 -3.66
N PHE A 89 -5.76 -1.79 -3.51
CA PHE A 89 -6.40 -1.77 -2.21
C PHE A 89 -7.00 -3.13 -1.90
N GLN A 90 -6.96 -3.51 -0.63
CA GLN A 90 -7.58 -4.74 -0.16
C GLN A 90 -8.52 -4.44 0.99
N HIS A 91 -9.70 -5.04 0.96
CA HIS A 91 -10.69 -4.92 2.00
C HIS A 91 -10.91 -6.28 2.66
N CYS A 92 -10.77 -6.32 3.98
CA CYS A 92 -11.04 -7.52 4.78
C CYS A 92 -12.11 -7.18 5.81
N GLY A 93 -13.12 -8.04 5.91
CA GLY A 93 -14.20 -7.90 6.88
C GLY A 93 -14.08 -8.90 8.03
N LYS A 94 -15.01 -8.82 8.97
CA LYS A 94 -15.03 -9.71 10.14
C LYS A 94 -15.20 -11.18 9.76
N ALA A 95 -15.86 -11.45 8.64
CA ALA A 95 -16.11 -12.82 8.18
C ALA A 95 -14.90 -13.45 7.48
N ASP A 96 -13.90 -12.66 7.15
CA ASP A 96 -12.71 -13.18 6.47
C ASP A 96 -11.84 -13.95 7.46
N LYS A 97 -11.23 -15.01 6.97
CA LYS A 97 -10.31 -15.81 7.77
C LYS A 97 -9.03 -15.03 8.04
N LEU A 98 -8.31 -15.42 9.08
CA LEU A 98 -7.03 -14.81 9.40
C LEU A 98 -6.05 -14.99 8.24
N VAL A 99 -5.26 -13.95 8.02
CA VAL A 99 -4.16 -13.95 7.07
C VAL A 99 -2.87 -14.13 7.87
N TYR A 100 -2.08 -15.08 7.46
CA TYR A 100 -0.81 -15.38 8.14
C TYR A 100 0.37 -14.84 7.34
#